data_a4a0d01a77075651e403fd9189de11c3
#
_entry.id   a4a0d01a77075651e403fd9189de11c3
#
_cell.length_a   1.000
_cell.length_b   1.000
_cell.length_c   1.000
_cell.angle_alpha   90.00
_cell.angle_beta   90.00
_cell.angle_gamma   90.00
#
_symmetry.space_group_name_H-M   'P 1'
#
loop_
_entity.id
_entity.type
_entity.pdbx_description
1 polymer ?
#
loop_
_entity_poly.entity_id
_entity_poly.type
_entity_poly.pdbx_seq_one_letter_code
_entity_poly.pdbx_strand_id
1 'polypeptide(L)'
;MKIENEIISSVIAAVKELYGQDVPEKMVALQKTKSNFEGNLTLVVFPFLKISKKKPEDTAQEIGEYLKKNCANVIADFNVVKGFLNLSIAPAAWVGLLNTINADPKFGEKPVTENSPLVMIEYSSPNTNKPLLLGHVRNNLLGWSLAQIMEANGNKVIKTNIVNDRGIHICKSMLAWLKWGNGETPETSGKKGDHLIGDYYVAFDKHYREEIAELKAQYLKEGMDEEAATEKAKTEAPLIKEAHEMLVKWENNDPEVRALWEKMNSWVYAGFDETYKMMGVSFDKIYYESNTYLEGKKKVEEGLEKGLFFRKDDNSVWADLTNEGLDQKLLLRSDGTSVYMTQDIGTADLRFKDFPIDKMIYVVGNEQNYHFQVLSILLDRLGFKWGKDLVHFSYGMVELPNGKMKSREGTVVDADDLMAEMIKDARQTSDELGKFKDMSEEERQEISRIVGLGALKYFILKVDARKNMLFNPEESIDFNGNTGPFIQYTYARIRSIMRKAAAEGIEIPAELGADAPINEKEIDLIQKMNDFAAAVADAGNNYNPGGIANYCYELTKEFNQFYHDYSILNAESEAEKITRLVLAANVAKILKNGMALLGIEVPERM
;
A
#
# COMPACT_ATOMS: atom_id res chain seq x y z
N MET A 1 8.75 -7.74 -22.67
CA MET A 1 10.14 -7.20 -22.63
C MET A 1 11.15 -7.99 -23.44
N LYS A 2 11.23 -9.33 -23.40
CA LYS A 2 12.23 -10.06 -24.21
C LYS A 2 12.01 -9.90 -25.71
N ILE A 3 10.78 -10.10 -26.19
CA ILE A 3 10.40 -9.92 -27.60
C ILE A 3 10.61 -8.48 -28.05
N GLU A 4 10.15 -7.51 -27.29
CA GLU A 4 10.29 -6.08 -27.62
C GLU A 4 11.74 -5.65 -27.69
N ASN A 5 12.58 -6.07 -26.71
CA ASN A 5 14.01 -5.74 -26.70
C ASN A 5 14.74 -6.36 -27.91
N GLU A 6 14.35 -7.57 -28.33
CA GLU A 6 14.90 -8.23 -29.49
C GLU A 6 14.51 -7.50 -30.79
N ILE A 7 13.26 -7.03 -30.87
CA ILE A 7 12.79 -6.20 -31.99
C ILE A 7 13.52 -4.86 -31.99
N ILE A 8 13.64 -4.18 -30.86
CA ILE A 8 14.34 -2.89 -30.74
C ILE A 8 15.78 -3.03 -31.22
N SER A 9 16.50 -4.03 -30.73
CA SER A 9 17.88 -4.29 -31.16
C SER A 9 17.98 -4.57 -32.66
N SER A 10 17.03 -5.32 -33.21
CA SER A 10 16.96 -5.64 -34.65
C SER A 10 16.63 -4.42 -35.49
N VAL A 11 15.75 -3.50 -35.01
CA VAL A 11 15.45 -2.23 -35.68
C VAL A 11 16.69 -1.31 -35.70
N ILE A 12 17.43 -1.22 -34.59
CA ILE A 12 18.68 -0.46 -34.54
C ILE A 12 19.69 -1.01 -35.57
N ALA A 13 19.84 -2.33 -35.66
CA ALA A 13 20.68 -3.00 -36.64
C ALA A 13 20.19 -2.73 -38.08
N ALA A 14 18.87 -2.78 -38.32
CA ALA A 14 18.28 -2.48 -39.62
C ALA A 14 18.61 -1.05 -40.07
N VAL A 15 18.41 -0.07 -39.21
CA VAL A 15 18.69 1.35 -39.53
C VAL A 15 20.18 1.56 -39.84
N LYS A 16 21.05 0.92 -39.08
CA LYS A 16 22.50 0.97 -39.31
C LYS A 16 22.90 0.35 -40.65
N GLU A 17 22.38 -0.83 -40.98
CA GLU A 17 22.73 -1.54 -42.19
C GLU A 17 22.12 -0.90 -43.43
N LEU A 18 20.84 -0.49 -43.38
CA LEU A 18 20.14 0.10 -44.51
C LEU A 18 20.53 1.55 -44.79
N TYR A 19 20.82 2.32 -43.75
CA TYR A 19 20.99 3.79 -43.87
C TYR A 19 22.35 4.30 -43.33
N GLY A 20 23.20 3.44 -42.79
CA GLY A 20 24.56 3.78 -42.36
C GLY A 20 24.65 4.63 -41.10
N GLN A 21 23.58 4.72 -40.29
CA GLN A 21 23.55 5.52 -39.06
C GLN A 21 23.15 4.71 -37.83
N ASP A 22 23.88 4.94 -36.76
CA ASP A 22 23.50 4.43 -35.43
C ASP A 22 22.40 5.29 -34.83
N VAL A 23 21.39 4.65 -34.26
CA VAL A 23 20.27 5.30 -33.58
C VAL A 23 20.17 4.82 -32.14
N PRO A 24 19.87 5.72 -31.18
CA PRO A 24 19.68 5.33 -29.79
C PRO A 24 18.34 4.58 -29.62
N GLU A 25 18.29 3.67 -28.67
CA GLU A 25 17.11 2.86 -28.34
C GLU A 25 15.83 3.70 -28.17
N LYS A 26 15.94 4.87 -27.54
CA LYS A 26 14.82 5.80 -27.32
C LYS A 26 14.14 6.31 -28.60
N MET A 27 14.75 6.14 -29.77
CA MET A 27 14.12 6.47 -31.05
C MET A 27 13.23 5.34 -31.59
N VAL A 28 13.35 4.12 -31.05
CA VAL A 28 12.56 2.96 -31.47
C VAL A 28 11.32 2.91 -30.61
N ALA A 29 10.19 3.39 -31.14
CA ALA A 29 8.91 3.39 -30.45
C ALA A 29 8.04 2.22 -30.95
N LEU A 30 7.84 1.23 -30.08
CA LEU A 30 6.90 0.13 -30.28
C LEU A 30 5.61 0.38 -29.51
N GLN A 31 4.49 0.05 -30.12
CA GLN A 31 3.17 0.12 -29.47
C GLN A 31 2.32 -1.08 -29.90
N LYS A 32 1.29 -1.43 -29.11
CA LYS A 32 0.35 -2.48 -29.50
C LYS A 32 -0.37 -2.07 -30.80
N THR A 33 -0.47 -3.00 -31.75
CA THR A 33 -1.21 -2.76 -33.00
C THR A 33 -2.69 -2.53 -32.69
N LYS A 34 -3.31 -1.54 -33.32
CA LYS A 34 -4.74 -1.28 -33.16
C LYS A 34 -5.56 -2.44 -33.71
N SER A 35 -6.65 -2.77 -33.05
CA SER A 35 -7.50 -3.95 -33.34
C SER A 35 -8.08 -4.04 -34.74
N ASN A 36 -8.08 -2.94 -35.49
CA ASN A 36 -8.54 -2.88 -36.89
C ASN A 36 -7.44 -3.13 -37.92
N PHE A 37 -6.22 -3.44 -37.48
CA PHE A 37 -5.10 -3.77 -38.37
C PHE A 37 -4.50 -5.12 -37.96
N GLU A 38 -3.97 -5.85 -38.93
CA GLU A 38 -3.23 -7.08 -38.73
C GLU A 38 -1.85 -6.79 -38.09
N GLY A 39 -1.42 -7.65 -37.16
CA GLY A 39 -0.15 -7.56 -36.46
C GLY A 39 -0.33 -7.47 -34.93
N ASN A 40 0.74 -7.67 -34.20
CA ASN A 40 0.77 -7.64 -32.74
C ASN A 40 1.39 -6.33 -32.20
N LEU A 41 2.50 -5.90 -32.82
CA LEU A 41 3.24 -4.69 -32.45
C LEU A 41 3.41 -3.77 -33.65
N THR A 42 3.32 -2.47 -33.43
CA THR A 42 3.52 -1.43 -34.46
C THR A 42 4.77 -0.64 -34.14
N LEU A 43 5.70 -0.59 -35.11
CA LEU A 43 6.85 0.31 -35.07
C LEU A 43 6.47 1.64 -35.71
N VAL A 44 6.73 2.74 -35.00
CA VAL A 44 6.57 4.10 -35.54
C VAL A 44 7.83 4.50 -36.29
N VAL A 45 7.77 4.58 -37.63
CA VAL A 45 8.96 4.84 -38.45
C VAL A 45 9.29 6.31 -38.63
N PHE A 46 8.41 7.23 -38.26
CA PHE A 46 8.57 8.68 -38.51
C PHE A 46 9.89 9.25 -37.94
N PRO A 47 10.44 8.82 -36.80
CA PRO A 47 11.76 9.27 -36.31
C PRO A 47 12.92 8.98 -37.27
N PHE A 48 12.79 7.94 -38.12
CA PHE A 48 13.85 7.49 -39.02
C PHE A 48 13.82 8.18 -40.39
N LEU A 49 12.81 8.98 -40.71
CA LEU A 49 12.64 9.59 -42.06
C LEU A 49 13.77 10.59 -42.41
N LYS A 50 14.32 11.30 -41.40
CA LYS A 50 15.47 12.18 -41.61
C LYS A 50 16.74 11.42 -41.96
N ILE A 51 16.82 10.14 -41.55
CA ILE A 51 17.96 9.24 -41.77
C ILE A 51 17.77 8.53 -43.13
N SER A 52 16.62 7.93 -43.35
CA SER A 52 16.32 7.19 -44.61
C SER A 52 16.22 8.10 -45.81
N LYS A 53 15.78 9.35 -45.64
CA LYS A 53 15.47 10.33 -46.70
C LYS A 53 14.44 9.80 -47.71
N LYS A 54 13.55 8.91 -47.25
CA LYS A 54 12.51 8.25 -48.04
C LYS A 54 11.12 8.57 -47.50
N LYS A 55 10.07 8.17 -48.23
CA LYS A 55 8.70 8.26 -47.71
C LYS A 55 8.50 7.32 -46.52
N PRO A 56 7.51 7.60 -45.65
CA PRO A 56 7.21 6.76 -44.53
C PRO A 56 6.95 5.30 -44.91
N GLU A 57 6.18 5.08 -45.97
CA GLU A 57 5.83 3.75 -46.45
C GLU A 57 7.04 2.97 -46.95
N ASP A 58 7.93 3.63 -47.73
CA ASP A 58 9.15 3.00 -48.24
C ASP A 58 10.12 2.66 -47.10
N THR A 59 10.27 3.57 -46.11
CA THR A 59 11.09 3.32 -44.91
C THR A 59 10.55 2.16 -44.09
N ALA A 60 9.23 2.11 -43.87
CA ALA A 60 8.59 1.02 -43.19
C ALA A 60 8.74 -0.32 -43.93
N GLN A 61 8.60 -0.31 -45.23
CA GLN A 61 8.76 -1.51 -46.05
C GLN A 61 10.18 -2.08 -45.94
N GLU A 62 11.20 -1.27 -46.12
CA GLU A 62 12.60 -1.71 -46.06
C GLU A 62 12.98 -2.25 -44.68
N ILE A 63 12.57 -1.56 -43.62
CA ILE A 63 12.80 -2.04 -42.26
C ILE A 63 12.04 -3.36 -42.01
N GLY A 64 10.77 -3.46 -42.48
CA GLY A 64 9.97 -4.68 -42.38
C GLY A 64 10.59 -5.88 -43.08
N GLU A 65 11.09 -5.69 -44.31
CA GLU A 65 11.80 -6.73 -45.07
C GLU A 65 13.08 -7.17 -44.37
N TYR A 66 13.84 -6.21 -43.82
CA TYR A 66 15.04 -6.53 -43.06
C TYR A 66 14.70 -7.36 -41.81
N LEU A 67 13.71 -6.94 -41.02
CA LEU A 67 13.28 -7.65 -39.81
C LEU A 67 12.76 -9.06 -40.14
N LYS A 68 11.92 -9.20 -41.13
CA LYS A 68 11.40 -10.52 -41.56
C LYS A 68 12.51 -11.47 -41.98
N LYS A 69 13.57 -10.94 -42.62
CA LYS A 69 14.73 -11.75 -43.04
C LYS A 69 15.69 -12.08 -41.89
N ASN A 70 16.01 -11.09 -41.06
CA ASN A 70 17.10 -11.18 -40.08
C ASN A 70 16.63 -11.50 -38.65
N CYS A 71 15.31 -11.41 -38.40
CA CYS A 71 14.67 -11.68 -37.10
C CYS A 71 13.49 -12.65 -37.25
N ALA A 72 13.62 -13.65 -38.13
CA ALA A 72 12.56 -14.61 -38.48
C ALA A 72 12.10 -15.49 -37.30
N ASN A 73 12.93 -15.63 -36.27
CA ASN A 73 12.58 -16.30 -35.02
C ASN A 73 11.53 -15.52 -34.19
N VAL A 74 11.40 -14.20 -34.41
CA VAL A 74 10.46 -13.33 -33.70
C VAL A 74 9.40 -12.76 -34.64
N ILE A 75 9.77 -12.35 -35.85
CA ILE A 75 8.88 -11.73 -36.82
C ILE A 75 8.48 -12.73 -37.90
N ALA A 76 7.22 -13.14 -37.89
CA ALA A 76 6.67 -14.03 -38.91
C ALA A 76 6.29 -13.26 -40.20
N ASP A 77 5.68 -12.09 -40.05
CA ASP A 77 5.25 -11.26 -41.15
C ASP A 77 5.10 -9.79 -40.74
N PHE A 78 4.84 -8.91 -41.69
CA PHE A 78 4.56 -7.50 -41.46
C PHE A 78 3.63 -6.93 -42.52
N ASN A 79 2.98 -5.82 -42.17
CA ASN A 79 2.28 -4.97 -43.11
C ASN A 79 2.55 -3.49 -42.86
N VAL A 80 2.38 -2.67 -43.87
CA VAL A 80 2.61 -1.22 -43.80
C VAL A 80 1.31 -0.48 -44.04
N VAL A 81 0.91 0.35 -43.07
CA VAL A 81 -0.30 1.18 -43.21
C VAL A 81 0.06 2.62 -42.87
N LYS A 82 0.03 3.50 -43.90
CA LYS A 82 0.30 4.94 -43.78
C LYS A 82 1.61 5.25 -43.01
N GLY A 83 2.68 4.47 -43.26
CA GLY A 83 3.95 4.66 -42.64
C GLY A 83 4.07 4.05 -41.22
N PHE A 84 3.07 3.32 -40.74
CA PHE A 84 3.18 2.47 -39.57
C PHE A 84 3.53 1.05 -39.99
N LEU A 85 4.58 0.51 -39.39
CA LEU A 85 5.02 -0.87 -39.63
C LEU A 85 4.42 -1.79 -38.57
N ASN A 86 3.39 -2.55 -38.95
CA ASN A 86 2.75 -3.52 -38.08
C ASN A 86 3.46 -4.86 -38.24
N LEU A 87 3.94 -5.40 -37.13
CA LEU A 87 4.71 -6.64 -37.05
C LEU A 87 3.84 -7.78 -36.52
N SER A 88 3.81 -8.89 -37.23
CA SER A 88 3.19 -10.14 -36.77
C SER A 88 4.27 -11.01 -36.12
N ILE A 89 4.12 -11.26 -34.84
CA ILE A 89 5.08 -12.03 -34.05
C ILE A 89 4.89 -13.51 -34.31
N ALA A 90 5.99 -14.25 -34.47
CA ALA A 90 5.96 -15.69 -34.70
C ALA A 90 5.34 -16.44 -33.49
N PRO A 91 4.46 -17.44 -33.71
CA PRO A 91 3.87 -18.22 -32.62
C PRO A 91 4.91 -18.81 -31.68
N ALA A 92 6.02 -19.32 -32.20
CA ALA A 92 7.13 -19.85 -31.38
C ALA A 92 7.75 -18.81 -30.42
N ALA A 93 7.75 -17.53 -30.79
CA ALA A 93 8.23 -16.46 -29.92
C ALA A 93 7.28 -16.24 -28.72
N TRP A 94 5.97 -16.31 -28.95
CA TRP A 94 4.98 -16.26 -27.87
C TRP A 94 5.07 -17.45 -26.93
N VAL A 95 5.26 -18.67 -27.46
CA VAL A 95 5.50 -19.88 -26.67
C VAL A 95 6.79 -19.72 -25.84
N GLY A 96 7.86 -19.20 -26.44
CA GLY A 96 9.10 -18.90 -25.74
C GLY A 96 8.95 -17.88 -24.62
N LEU A 97 8.09 -16.87 -24.80
CA LEU A 97 7.75 -15.90 -23.77
C LEU A 97 6.94 -16.56 -22.64
N LEU A 98 5.95 -17.41 -22.96
CA LEU A 98 5.19 -18.16 -21.97
C LEU A 98 6.11 -19.09 -21.15
N ASN A 99 7.07 -19.77 -21.80
CA ASN A 99 8.06 -20.57 -21.11
C ASN A 99 8.95 -19.74 -20.16
N THR A 100 9.32 -18.53 -20.57
CA THR A 100 10.06 -17.59 -19.71
C THR A 100 9.25 -17.21 -18.48
N ILE A 101 7.96 -16.88 -18.66
CA ILE A 101 7.04 -16.60 -17.56
C ILE A 101 6.89 -17.83 -16.65
N ASN A 102 6.75 -19.02 -17.24
CA ASN A 102 6.56 -20.26 -16.51
C ASN A 102 7.76 -20.63 -15.62
N ALA A 103 8.96 -20.41 -16.12
CA ALA A 103 10.21 -20.74 -15.42
C ALA A 103 10.50 -19.82 -14.22
N ASP A 104 9.91 -18.62 -14.19
CA ASP A 104 10.18 -17.64 -13.14
C ASP A 104 9.01 -17.59 -12.14
N PRO A 105 9.20 -18.08 -10.90
CA PRO A 105 8.16 -18.04 -9.86
C PRO A 105 7.84 -16.61 -9.39
N LYS A 106 8.78 -15.67 -9.58
CA LYS A 106 8.65 -14.24 -9.22
C LYS A 106 8.66 -13.34 -10.44
N PHE A 107 8.12 -13.83 -11.55
CA PHE A 107 8.05 -13.06 -12.78
C PHE A 107 7.48 -11.67 -12.55
N GLY A 108 8.19 -10.66 -13.04
CA GLY A 108 7.82 -9.26 -12.90
C GLY A 108 8.46 -8.53 -11.70
N GLU A 109 9.07 -9.27 -10.77
CA GLU A 109 9.80 -8.68 -9.65
C GLU A 109 11.29 -8.54 -9.96
N LYS A 110 11.93 -7.54 -9.36
CA LYS A 110 13.39 -7.37 -9.37
C LYS A 110 14.00 -7.94 -8.10
N PRO A 111 15.09 -8.69 -8.17
CA PRO A 111 15.72 -9.25 -6.98
C PRO A 111 16.32 -8.14 -6.10
N VAL A 112 16.19 -8.30 -4.79
CA VAL A 112 16.93 -7.51 -3.81
C VAL A 112 18.35 -8.04 -3.73
N THR A 113 19.35 -7.15 -3.80
CA THR A 113 20.79 -7.49 -3.75
C THR A 113 21.48 -6.76 -2.60
N GLU A 114 22.75 -7.05 -2.35
CA GLU A 114 23.53 -6.35 -1.35
C GLU A 114 23.64 -4.84 -1.62
N ASN A 115 23.67 -4.44 -2.89
CA ASN A 115 23.76 -3.05 -3.33
C ASN A 115 22.42 -2.35 -3.52
N SER A 116 21.30 -3.03 -3.23
CA SER A 116 19.97 -2.43 -3.31
C SER A 116 19.82 -1.28 -2.33
N PRO A 117 19.19 -0.16 -2.72
CA PRO A 117 18.94 0.95 -1.83
C PRO A 117 18.02 0.55 -0.68
N LEU A 118 18.25 1.16 0.49
CA LEU A 118 17.43 0.94 1.68
C LEU A 118 16.32 1.99 1.75
N VAL A 119 15.08 1.54 1.67
CA VAL A 119 13.89 2.36 1.83
C VAL A 119 13.25 2.05 3.18
N MET A 120 13.08 3.06 4.00
CA MET A 120 12.28 2.94 5.22
C MET A 120 10.88 3.50 4.99
N ILE A 121 9.87 2.77 5.39
CA ILE A 121 8.46 3.14 5.22
C ILE A 121 7.80 3.16 6.59
N GLU A 122 7.32 4.34 7.01
CA GLU A 122 6.50 4.50 8.20
C GLU A 122 5.03 4.46 7.84
N TYR A 123 4.29 3.62 8.54
CA TYR A 123 2.82 3.60 8.54
C TYR A 123 2.32 3.14 9.90
N SER A 124 1.06 3.46 10.21
CA SER A 124 0.44 3.24 11.53
C SER A 124 1.12 4.05 12.64
N SER A 125 0.47 5.11 13.07
CA SER A 125 0.92 5.95 14.19
C SER A 125 -0.19 5.99 15.26
N PRO A 126 -0.43 4.86 15.96
CA PRO A 126 -1.56 4.75 16.87
C PRO A 126 -1.29 5.45 18.20
N ASN A 127 -2.36 5.98 18.79
CA ASN A 127 -2.35 6.47 20.17
C ASN A 127 -2.81 5.36 21.11
N THR A 128 -2.11 5.15 22.23
CA THR A 128 -2.40 4.06 23.15
C THR A 128 -3.60 4.30 24.08
N ASN A 129 -4.46 5.25 23.75
CA ASN A 129 -5.69 5.54 24.49
C ASN A 129 -6.97 5.01 23.82
N LYS A 130 -6.85 4.32 22.72
CA LYS A 130 -8.00 3.80 21.94
C LYS A 130 -7.57 2.70 20.98
N PRO A 131 -8.51 1.81 20.54
CA PRO A 131 -8.24 0.83 19.50
C PRO A 131 -8.01 1.47 18.13
N LEU A 132 -7.52 0.67 17.15
CA LEU A 132 -7.40 1.09 15.77
C LEU A 132 -8.80 1.25 15.13
N LEU A 133 -8.91 2.18 14.20
CA LEU A 133 -10.15 2.55 13.52
C LEU A 133 -10.01 2.38 12.01
N LEU A 134 -11.10 2.48 11.25
CA LEU A 134 -11.11 2.37 9.78
C LEU A 134 -10.04 3.26 9.09
N GLY A 135 -9.80 4.48 9.60
CA GLY A 135 -8.71 5.33 9.10
C GLY A 135 -7.32 4.70 9.25
N HIS A 136 -7.09 4.01 10.38
CA HIS A 136 -5.85 3.25 10.58
C HIS A 136 -5.80 2.01 9.67
N VAL A 137 -6.91 1.36 9.40
CA VAL A 137 -6.97 0.24 8.43
C VAL A 137 -6.47 0.72 7.07
N ARG A 138 -7.00 1.83 6.55
CA ARG A 138 -6.54 2.39 5.27
C ARG A 138 -5.06 2.71 5.28
N ASN A 139 -4.57 3.37 6.33
CA ASN A 139 -3.16 3.71 6.49
C ASN A 139 -2.26 2.46 6.46
N ASN A 140 -2.61 1.46 7.26
CA ASN A 140 -1.85 0.21 7.36
C ASN A 140 -1.80 -0.56 6.04
N LEU A 141 -2.94 -0.66 5.35
CA LEU A 141 -3.02 -1.39 4.08
C LEU A 141 -2.22 -0.69 2.97
N LEU A 142 -2.27 0.64 2.90
CA LEU A 142 -1.47 1.43 1.96
C LEU A 142 0.03 1.28 2.25
N GLY A 143 0.43 1.40 3.52
CA GLY A 143 1.82 1.27 3.93
C GLY A 143 2.38 -0.12 3.68
N TRP A 144 1.64 -1.15 4.04
CA TRP A 144 2.03 -2.54 3.79
C TRP A 144 2.19 -2.84 2.30
N SER A 145 1.17 -2.50 1.49
CA SER A 145 1.22 -2.73 0.04
C SER A 145 2.38 -1.97 -0.60
N LEU A 146 2.61 -0.72 -0.20
CA LEU A 146 3.74 0.05 -0.70
C LEU A 146 5.07 -0.63 -0.36
N ALA A 147 5.22 -1.18 0.85
CA ALA A 147 6.41 -1.91 1.25
C ALA A 147 6.66 -3.14 0.37
N GLN A 148 5.63 -3.94 0.09
CA GLN A 148 5.72 -5.09 -0.81
C GLN A 148 6.08 -4.67 -2.25
N ILE A 149 5.47 -3.62 -2.76
CA ILE A 149 5.76 -3.08 -4.11
C ILE A 149 7.19 -2.57 -4.21
N MET A 150 7.69 -1.86 -3.19
CA MET A 150 9.08 -1.37 -3.18
C MET A 150 10.08 -2.52 -3.13
N GLU A 151 9.80 -3.57 -2.36
CA GLU A 151 10.63 -4.78 -2.33
C GLU A 151 10.63 -5.50 -3.68
N ALA A 152 9.45 -5.65 -4.30
CA ALA A 152 9.32 -6.25 -5.65
C ALA A 152 10.03 -5.42 -6.74
N ASN A 153 10.33 -4.16 -6.48
CA ASN A 153 11.16 -3.30 -7.34
C ASN A 153 12.65 -3.35 -7.00
N GLY A 154 13.08 -4.29 -6.17
CA GLY A 154 14.49 -4.54 -5.85
C GLY A 154 15.07 -3.65 -4.76
N ASN A 155 14.25 -3.02 -3.92
CA ASN A 155 14.72 -2.26 -2.77
C ASN A 155 14.79 -3.14 -1.53
N LYS A 156 15.74 -2.89 -0.64
CA LYS A 156 15.67 -3.32 0.76
C LYS A 156 14.62 -2.47 1.46
N VAL A 157 13.74 -3.06 2.23
CA VAL A 157 12.65 -2.32 2.89
C VAL A 157 12.68 -2.57 4.38
N ILE A 158 12.61 -1.50 5.17
CA ILE A 158 12.35 -1.52 6.61
C ILE A 158 10.97 -0.91 6.85
N LYS A 159 10.08 -1.71 7.42
CA LYS A 159 8.75 -1.28 7.84
C LYS A 159 8.81 -0.81 9.28
N THR A 160 8.34 0.40 9.53
CA THR A 160 8.35 1.01 10.86
C THR A 160 7.05 1.73 11.18
N ASN A 161 6.83 1.97 12.46
CA ASN A 161 5.80 2.86 12.95
C ASN A 161 6.34 3.70 14.12
N ILE A 162 5.52 4.65 14.59
CA ILE A 162 5.72 5.33 15.86
C ILE A 162 4.45 5.17 16.69
N VAL A 163 4.59 4.65 17.89
CA VAL A 163 3.49 4.48 18.86
C VAL A 163 3.46 5.69 19.78
N ASN A 164 2.34 6.40 19.77
CA ASN A 164 2.12 7.57 20.62
C ASN A 164 1.62 7.09 22.00
N ASP A 165 2.56 6.75 22.84
CA ASP A 165 2.35 6.10 24.16
C ASP A 165 2.50 7.05 25.35
N ARG A 166 2.65 8.37 25.10
CA ARG A 166 2.77 9.41 26.14
C ARG A 166 1.85 10.60 25.90
N GLY A 167 1.75 11.45 26.89
CA GLY A 167 1.03 12.71 26.81
C GLY A 167 -0.31 12.70 27.55
N ILE A 168 -1.01 13.85 27.49
CA ILE A 168 -2.21 14.09 28.29
C ILE A 168 -3.34 13.08 28.01
N HIS A 169 -3.49 12.62 26.75
CA HIS A 169 -4.53 11.67 26.40
C HIS A 169 -4.34 10.31 27.05
N ILE A 170 -3.08 9.88 27.23
CA ILE A 170 -2.76 8.64 27.91
C ILE A 170 -3.02 8.79 29.42
N CYS A 171 -2.62 9.92 30.01
CA CYS A 171 -2.91 10.24 31.42
C CYS A 171 -4.42 10.28 31.71
N LYS A 172 -5.25 10.74 30.78
CA LYS A 172 -6.72 10.71 30.93
C LYS A 172 -7.24 9.27 31.13
N SER A 173 -6.80 8.33 30.31
CA SER A 173 -7.17 6.90 30.45
C SER A 173 -6.66 6.32 31.76
N MET A 174 -5.41 6.63 32.12
CA MET A 174 -4.79 6.15 33.35
C MET A 174 -5.56 6.66 34.59
N LEU A 175 -5.88 7.94 34.62
CA LEU A 175 -6.64 8.56 35.72
C LEU A 175 -8.05 7.97 35.84
N ALA A 176 -8.75 7.77 34.71
CA ALA A 176 -10.06 7.15 34.69
C ALA A 176 -10.03 5.71 35.23
N TRP A 177 -9.01 4.93 34.86
CA TRP A 177 -8.84 3.60 35.40
C TRP A 177 -8.61 3.60 36.91
N LEU A 178 -7.79 4.52 37.43
CA LEU A 178 -7.56 4.66 38.89
C LEU A 178 -8.84 5.01 39.63
N LYS A 179 -9.67 5.93 39.06
CA LYS A 179 -10.88 6.41 39.75
C LYS A 179 -12.04 5.42 39.66
N TRP A 180 -12.22 4.74 38.53
CA TRP A 180 -13.43 3.95 38.28
C TRP A 180 -13.17 2.48 37.89
N GLY A 181 -11.92 2.10 37.68
CA GLY A 181 -11.56 0.76 37.17
C GLY A 181 -11.60 -0.36 38.19
N ASN A 182 -11.53 -0.03 39.49
CA ASN A 182 -11.56 -1.04 40.59
C ASN A 182 -10.59 -2.22 40.35
N GLY A 183 -9.46 -1.98 39.69
CA GLY A 183 -8.46 -3.00 39.41
C GLY A 183 -8.79 -3.92 38.23
N GLU A 184 -9.77 -3.56 37.40
CA GLU A 184 -10.14 -4.31 36.19
C GLU A 184 -8.94 -4.45 35.23
N THR A 185 -8.79 -5.64 34.64
CA THR A 185 -7.73 -5.97 33.66
C THR A 185 -8.36 -6.60 32.41
N PRO A 186 -7.61 -6.75 31.32
CA PRO A 186 -8.11 -7.49 30.16
C PRO A 186 -8.61 -8.90 30.51
N GLU A 187 -7.91 -9.60 31.39
CA GLU A 187 -8.26 -10.95 31.83
C GLU A 187 -9.56 -10.97 32.65
N THR A 188 -9.76 -10.01 33.56
CA THR A 188 -10.96 -9.97 34.41
C THR A 188 -12.18 -9.44 33.68
N SER A 189 -12.00 -8.56 32.71
CA SER A 189 -13.08 -7.98 31.90
C SER A 189 -13.47 -8.85 30.69
N GLY A 190 -12.56 -9.73 30.25
CA GLY A 190 -12.69 -10.46 28.99
C GLY A 190 -12.61 -9.54 27.74
N LYS A 191 -12.11 -8.30 27.91
CA LYS A 191 -11.94 -7.34 26.83
C LYS A 191 -10.49 -7.28 26.38
N LYS A 192 -10.26 -7.10 25.10
CA LYS A 192 -8.94 -6.79 24.55
C LYS A 192 -8.39 -5.50 25.13
N GLY A 193 -7.08 -5.43 25.38
CA GLY A 193 -6.47 -4.35 26.17
C GLY A 193 -6.69 -2.94 25.60
N ASP A 194 -6.57 -2.75 24.31
CA ASP A 194 -6.80 -1.46 23.64
C ASP A 194 -8.27 -1.01 23.71
N HIS A 195 -9.22 -1.95 23.64
CA HIS A 195 -10.65 -1.70 23.84
C HIS A 195 -10.94 -1.31 25.29
N LEU A 196 -10.38 -2.04 26.27
CA LEU A 196 -10.53 -1.72 27.69
C LEU A 196 -10.05 -0.31 28.00
N ILE A 197 -8.83 0.05 27.57
CA ILE A 197 -8.26 1.38 27.78
C ILE A 197 -9.08 2.45 27.06
N GLY A 198 -9.58 2.14 25.85
CA GLY A 198 -10.48 3.01 25.14
C GLY A 198 -11.77 3.31 25.90
N ASP A 199 -12.34 2.35 26.61
CA ASP A 199 -13.53 2.56 27.46
C ASP A 199 -13.23 3.54 28.61
N TYR A 200 -12.06 3.44 29.23
CA TYR A 200 -11.64 4.40 30.24
C TYR A 200 -11.38 5.80 29.68
N TYR A 201 -10.87 5.90 28.45
CA TYR A 201 -10.76 7.20 27.78
C TYR A 201 -12.13 7.87 27.58
N VAL A 202 -13.12 7.08 27.19
CA VAL A 202 -14.51 7.57 27.06
C VAL A 202 -15.13 7.91 28.41
N ALA A 203 -14.88 7.12 29.45
CA ALA A 203 -15.32 7.41 30.80
C ALA A 203 -14.75 8.74 31.31
N PHE A 204 -13.44 8.99 31.06
CA PHE A 204 -12.85 10.30 31.38
C PHE A 204 -13.59 11.43 30.68
N ASP A 205 -13.79 11.33 29.37
CA ASP A 205 -14.44 12.40 28.58
C ASP A 205 -15.86 12.70 29.08
N LYS A 206 -16.62 11.66 29.43
CA LYS A 206 -17.96 11.81 30.00
C LYS A 206 -17.95 12.62 31.30
N HIS A 207 -17.17 12.23 32.28
CA HIS A 207 -17.09 12.91 33.58
C HIS A 207 -16.48 14.33 33.44
N TYR A 208 -15.49 14.48 32.57
CA TYR A 208 -14.91 15.79 32.28
C TYR A 208 -15.93 16.78 31.68
N ARG A 209 -16.81 16.32 30.80
CA ARG A 209 -17.91 17.14 30.27
C ARG A 209 -18.93 17.53 31.36
N GLU A 210 -19.20 16.64 32.29
CA GLU A 210 -20.05 16.92 33.45
C GLU A 210 -19.44 18.05 34.30
N GLU A 211 -18.15 17.98 34.67
CA GLU A 211 -17.45 19.03 35.40
C GLU A 211 -17.42 20.36 34.62
N ILE A 212 -17.20 20.35 33.32
CA ILE A 212 -17.23 21.55 32.48
C ILE A 212 -18.62 22.20 32.54
N ALA A 213 -19.70 21.42 32.43
CA ALA A 213 -21.06 21.94 32.47
C ALA A 213 -21.39 22.59 33.81
N GLU A 214 -20.98 21.99 34.92
CA GLU A 214 -21.16 22.55 36.26
C GLU A 214 -20.39 23.86 36.46
N LEU A 215 -19.09 23.88 36.12
CA LEU A 215 -18.26 25.07 36.23
C LEU A 215 -18.72 26.19 35.31
N LYS A 216 -19.10 25.87 34.06
CA LYS A 216 -19.66 26.86 33.12
C LYS A 216 -20.92 27.51 33.68
N ALA A 217 -21.83 26.72 34.24
CA ALA A 217 -23.06 27.24 34.84
C ALA A 217 -22.76 28.20 36.03
N GLN A 218 -21.71 27.89 36.82
CA GLN A 218 -21.25 28.76 37.90
C GLN A 218 -20.70 30.09 37.35
N TYR A 219 -19.78 30.06 36.37
CA TYR A 219 -19.15 31.25 35.80
C TYR A 219 -20.16 32.17 35.08
N LEU A 220 -21.18 31.59 34.43
CA LEU A 220 -22.28 32.37 33.86
C LEU A 220 -23.07 33.11 34.94
N LYS A 221 -23.33 32.51 36.09
CA LYS A 221 -23.98 33.17 37.26
C LYS A 221 -23.11 34.29 37.83
N GLU A 222 -21.80 34.16 37.75
CA GLU A 222 -20.82 35.18 38.15
C GLU A 222 -20.70 36.33 37.14
N GLY A 223 -21.44 36.29 36.01
CA GLY A 223 -21.51 37.36 35.01
C GLY A 223 -20.49 37.26 33.89
N MET A 224 -19.82 36.09 33.73
CA MET A 224 -18.89 35.85 32.63
C MET A 224 -19.68 35.59 31.33
N ASP A 225 -19.14 36.03 30.18
CA ASP A 225 -19.71 35.65 28.88
C ASP A 225 -19.57 34.16 28.61
N GLU A 226 -20.36 33.64 27.69
CA GLU A 226 -20.47 32.18 27.44
C GLU A 226 -19.19 31.56 26.92
N GLU A 227 -18.46 32.23 26.03
CA GLU A 227 -17.22 31.72 25.45
C GLU A 227 -16.11 31.67 26.51
N ALA A 228 -15.90 32.75 27.26
CA ALA A 228 -14.94 32.83 28.35
C ALA A 228 -15.25 31.82 29.46
N ALA A 229 -16.53 31.68 29.85
CA ALA A 229 -16.98 30.71 30.83
C ALA A 229 -16.67 29.25 30.39
N THR A 230 -16.89 28.96 29.11
CA THR A 230 -16.61 27.64 28.55
C THR A 230 -15.12 27.35 28.54
N GLU A 231 -14.28 28.26 28.05
CA GLU A 231 -12.82 28.07 28.01
C GLU A 231 -12.20 27.96 29.42
N LYS A 232 -12.68 28.80 30.34
CA LYS A 232 -12.25 28.73 31.73
C LYS A 232 -12.65 27.39 32.36
N ALA A 233 -13.86 26.90 32.16
CA ALA A 233 -14.34 25.63 32.69
C ALA A 233 -13.50 24.44 32.16
N LYS A 234 -13.14 24.43 30.88
CA LYS A 234 -12.26 23.41 30.29
C LYS A 234 -10.88 23.34 30.94
N THR A 235 -10.32 24.47 31.32
CA THR A 235 -8.99 24.55 31.93
C THR A 235 -8.99 24.32 33.43
N GLU A 236 -10.09 24.63 34.10
CA GLU A 236 -10.21 24.59 35.57
C GLU A 236 -10.90 23.33 36.08
N ALA A 237 -11.50 22.53 35.26
CA ALA A 237 -12.12 21.28 35.68
C ALA A 237 -11.13 20.39 36.46
N PRO A 238 -11.53 19.82 37.61
CA PRO A 238 -10.65 19.01 38.45
C PRO A 238 -9.96 17.86 37.72
N LEU A 239 -10.71 17.10 36.91
CA LEU A 239 -10.18 15.96 36.17
C LEU A 239 -9.05 16.32 35.21
N ILE A 240 -9.16 17.43 34.48
CA ILE A 240 -8.08 17.81 33.55
C ILE A 240 -6.84 18.31 34.30
N LYS A 241 -7.00 18.97 35.44
CA LYS A 241 -5.89 19.36 36.31
C LYS A 241 -5.16 18.13 36.87
N GLU A 242 -5.89 17.16 37.41
CA GLU A 242 -5.31 15.89 37.85
C GLU A 242 -4.58 15.14 36.72
N ALA A 243 -5.13 15.13 35.52
CA ALA A 243 -4.47 14.52 34.37
C ALA A 243 -3.16 15.25 33.99
N HIS A 244 -3.13 16.58 34.06
CA HIS A 244 -1.90 17.37 33.88
C HIS A 244 -0.87 17.11 34.97
N GLU A 245 -1.29 17.03 36.23
CA GLU A 245 -0.40 16.66 37.35
C GLU A 245 0.19 15.27 37.16
N MET A 246 -0.60 14.30 36.69
CA MET A 246 -0.13 12.96 36.34
C MET A 246 0.91 12.99 35.22
N LEU A 247 0.72 13.82 34.19
CA LEU A 247 1.69 13.99 33.11
C LEU A 247 3.01 14.56 33.65
N VAL A 248 2.97 15.57 34.49
CA VAL A 248 4.17 16.14 35.16
C VAL A 248 4.89 15.09 36.01
N LYS A 249 4.15 14.28 36.75
CA LYS A 249 4.73 13.17 37.51
C LYS A 249 5.40 12.14 36.58
N TRP A 250 4.75 11.81 35.46
CA TRP A 250 5.31 10.91 34.47
C TRP A 250 6.63 11.44 33.91
N GLU A 251 6.69 12.74 33.56
CA GLU A 251 7.89 13.41 33.04
C GLU A 251 9.02 13.47 34.07
N ASN A 252 8.67 13.59 35.35
CA ASN A 252 9.61 13.56 36.46
C ASN A 252 9.99 12.13 36.92
N ASN A 253 9.62 11.10 36.18
CA ASN A 253 9.90 9.69 36.48
C ASN A 253 9.33 9.22 37.84
N ASP A 254 8.15 9.70 38.22
CA ASP A 254 7.45 9.19 39.42
C ASP A 254 7.22 7.68 39.28
N PRO A 255 7.71 6.86 40.23
CA PRO A 255 7.73 5.40 40.08
C PRO A 255 6.34 4.78 40.03
N GLU A 256 5.35 5.34 40.73
CA GLU A 256 3.98 4.81 40.76
C GLU A 256 3.27 5.11 39.43
N VAL A 257 3.41 6.34 38.95
CA VAL A 257 2.81 6.75 37.66
C VAL A 257 3.46 6.01 36.49
N ARG A 258 4.79 5.81 36.55
CA ARG A 258 5.50 5.02 35.52
C ARG A 258 5.08 3.55 35.50
N ALA A 259 4.95 2.93 36.67
CA ALA A 259 4.52 1.53 36.77
C ALA A 259 3.09 1.34 36.25
N LEU A 260 2.18 2.28 36.54
CA LEU A 260 0.82 2.26 36.01
C LEU A 260 0.82 2.43 34.48
N TRP A 261 1.58 3.38 33.97
CA TRP A 261 1.75 3.65 32.56
C TRP A 261 2.29 2.43 31.80
N GLU A 262 3.35 1.79 32.29
CA GLU A 262 3.91 0.56 31.72
C GLU A 262 2.87 -0.58 31.68
N LYS A 263 2.16 -0.78 32.77
CA LYS A 263 1.13 -1.81 32.91
C LYS A 263 0.02 -1.61 31.88
N MET A 264 -0.55 -0.41 31.80
CA MET A 264 -1.69 -0.13 30.92
C MET A 264 -1.28 -0.12 29.45
N ASN A 265 -0.12 0.45 29.10
CA ASN A 265 0.38 0.40 27.73
C ASN A 265 0.72 -1.03 27.28
N SER A 266 1.20 -1.90 28.16
CA SER A 266 1.44 -3.30 27.82
C SER A 266 0.17 -4.00 27.31
N TRP A 267 -0.98 -3.69 27.91
CA TRP A 267 -2.27 -4.21 27.45
C TRP A 267 -2.66 -3.69 26.05
N VAL A 268 -2.40 -2.40 25.82
CA VAL A 268 -2.69 -1.78 24.51
C VAL A 268 -1.77 -2.35 23.44
N TYR A 269 -0.48 -2.51 23.70
CA TYR A 269 0.47 -3.09 22.74
C TYR A 269 0.05 -4.50 22.35
N ALA A 270 -0.30 -5.34 23.32
CA ALA A 270 -0.83 -6.69 23.04
C ALA A 270 -2.09 -6.63 22.16
N GLY A 271 -3.00 -5.68 22.44
CA GLY A 271 -4.21 -5.48 21.63
C GLY A 271 -3.90 -5.04 20.19
N PHE A 272 -2.96 -4.12 20.01
CA PHE A 272 -2.53 -3.70 18.66
C PHE A 272 -1.89 -4.85 17.89
N ASP A 273 -1.07 -5.69 18.53
CA ASP A 273 -0.45 -6.84 17.89
C ASP A 273 -1.48 -7.83 17.35
N GLU A 274 -2.57 -8.08 18.09
CA GLU A 274 -3.69 -8.90 17.64
C GLU A 274 -4.36 -8.30 16.39
N THR A 275 -4.63 -6.99 16.37
CA THR A 275 -5.23 -6.30 15.23
C THR A 275 -4.30 -6.33 14.02
N TYR A 276 -3.01 -6.05 14.18
CA TYR A 276 -2.03 -6.13 13.09
C TYR A 276 -1.92 -7.53 12.52
N LYS A 277 -1.90 -8.56 13.39
CA LYS A 277 -1.85 -9.95 12.95
C LYS A 277 -3.10 -10.34 12.15
N MET A 278 -4.29 -9.93 12.59
CA MET A 278 -5.55 -10.17 11.85
C MET A 278 -5.52 -9.45 10.50
N MET A 279 -5.04 -8.21 10.47
CA MET A 279 -4.92 -7.42 9.23
C MET A 279 -3.81 -7.95 8.30
N GLY A 280 -2.89 -8.76 8.80
CA GLY A 280 -1.75 -9.28 8.04
C GLY A 280 -0.67 -8.23 7.77
N VAL A 281 -0.46 -7.30 8.70
CA VAL A 281 0.61 -6.30 8.65
C VAL A 281 1.60 -6.48 9.80
N SER A 282 2.84 -6.09 9.60
CA SER A 282 3.88 -6.18 10.61
C SER A 282 4.92 -5.08 10.45
N PHE A 283 5.80 -4.95 11.45
CA PHE A 283 6.87 -3.96 11.47
C PHE A 283 8.20 -4.62 11.80
N ASP A 284 9.27 -4.14 11.17
CA ASP A 284 10.63 -4.60 11.44
C ASP A 284 11.23 -3.86 12.65
N LYS A 285 10.79 -2.61 12.87
CA LYS A 285 11.17 -1.77 13.99
C LYS A 285 10.02 -0.92 14.46
N ILE A 286 9.74 -0.91 15.75
CA ILE A 286 8.74 -0.06 16.39
C ILE A 286 9.47 1.05 17.17
N TYR A 287 9.06 2.30 16.96
CA TYR A 287 9.48 3.44 17.76
C TYR A 287 8.36 3.87 18.71
N TYR A 288 8.72 4.32 19.89
CA TYR A 288 7.78 4.79 20.91
C TYR A 288 8.06 6.26 21.21
N GLU A 289 7.03 7.08 21.23
CA GLU A 289 7.15 8.52 21.49
C GLU A 289 7.81 8.77 22.88
N SER A 290 7.52 7.92 23.86
CA SER A 290 8.14 7.96 25.18
C SER A 290 9.67 7.88 25.18
N ASN A 291 10.27 7.31 24.10
CA ASN A 291 11.72 7.22 23.93
C ASN A 291 12.27 8.29 22.99
N THR A 292 11.48 8.74 22.00
CA THR A 292 11.99 9.61 20.92
C THR A 292 11.90 11.10 21.24
N TYR A 293 11.03 11.52 22.15
CA TYR A 293 10.74 12.94 22.40
C TYR A 293 11.94 13.75 22.93
N LEU A 294 12.87 13.13 23.63
CA LEU A 294 14.08 13.79 24.16
C LEU A 294 15.15 14.04 23.06
N GLU A 295 15.23 13.16 22.06
CA GLU A 295 16.23 13.30 21.00
C GLU A 295 15.97 14.52 20.09
N GLY A 296 14.71 14.87 19.89
CA GLY A 296 14.34 16.04 19.12
C GLY A 296 14.85 17.34 19.72
N LYS A 297 14.79 17.49 21.03
CA LYS A 297 15.33 18.67 21.73
C LYS A 297 16.83 18.85 21.50
N LYS A 298 17.61 17.76 21.66
CA LYS A 298 19.05 17.78 21.39
C LYS A 298 19.36 18.22 19.98
N LYS A 299 18.61 17.70 19.00
CA LYS A 299 18.81 18.03 17.57
C LYS A 299 18.46 19.47 17.26
N VAL A 300 17.46 20.04 17.90
CA VAL A 300 17.12 21.46 17.78
C VAL A 300 18.21 22.34 18.42
N GLU A 301 18.74 21.95 19.56
CA GLU A 301 19.87 22.65 20.22
C GLU A 301 21.13 22.62 19.35
N GLU A 302 21.49 21.47 18.72
CA GLU A 302 22.57 21.38 17.75
C GLU A 302 22.34 22.33 16.54
N GLY A 303 21.10 22.40 16.04
CA GLY A 303 20.72 23.32 14.95
C GLY A 303 20.85 24.79 15.35
N LEU A 304 20.53 25.13 16.61
CA LEU A 304 20.69 26.45 17.17
C LEU A 304 22.19 26.84 17.26
N GLU A 305 23.04 25.94 17.75
CA GLU A 305 24.50 26.15 17.83
C GLU A 305 25.13 26.33 16.45
N LYS A 306 24.61 25.66 15.41
CA LYS A 306 25.05 25.79 14.02
C LYS A 306 24.46 27.01 13.30
N GLY A 307 23.62 27.82 13.98
CA GLY A 307 22.96 29.01 13.40
C GLY A 307 21.86 28.69 12.37
N LEU A 308 21.35 27.45 12.36
CA LEU A 308 20.24 27.03 11.49
C LEU A 308 18.90 27.49 12.05
N PHE A 309 18.81 27.66 13.36
CA PHE A 309 17.64 28.10 14.12
C PHE A 309 18.00 29.33 14.95
N PHE A 310 17.00 30.03 15.45
CA PHE A 310 17.20 31.21 16.27
C PHE A 310 16.30 31.22 17.52
N ARG A 311 16.73 31.95 18.54
CA ARG A 311 15.99 32.11 19.80
C ARG A 311 15.33 33.50 19.85
N LYS A 312 14.07 33.56 20.23
CA LYS A 312 13.36 34.82 20.51
C LYS A 312 13.56 35.30 21.94
N ASP A 313 13.16 36.54 22.22
CA ASP A 313 13.33 37.17 23.53
C ASP A 313 12.59 36.43 24.67
N ASP A 314 11.50 35.72 24.33
CA ASP A 314 10.76 34.85 25.24
C ASP A 314 11.41 33.48 25.49
N ASN A 315 12.63 33.29 25.00
CA ASN A 315 13.41 32.06 25.08
C ASN A 315 12.93 30.90 24.18
N SER A 316 11.89 31.07 23.39
CA SER A 316 11.44 30.07 22.42
C SER A 316 12.41 29.94 21.24
N VAL A 317 12.49 28.72 20.64
CA VAL A 317 13.37 28.45 19.50
C VAL A 317 12.55 28.26 18.23
N TRP A 318 12.96 28.92 17.16
CA TRP A 318 12.25 28.99 15.89
C TRP A 318 13.18 28.70 14.70
N ALA A 319 12.58 28.14 13.63
CA ALA A 319 13.18 28.08 12.30
C ALA A 319 12.57 29.16 11.40
N ASP A 320 13.39 29.89 10.69
CA ASP A 320 12.94 30.83 9.68
C ASP A 320 12.88 30.12 8.31
N LEU A 321 11.68 30.00 7.75
CA LEU A 321 11.39 29.35 6.46
C LEU A 321 10.85 30.36 5.44
N THR A 322 11.00 31.66 5.69
CA THR A 322 10.46 32.72 4.81
C THR A 322 11.12 32.73 3.44
N ASN A 323 12.38 32.32 3.32
CA ASN A 323 13.07 32.16 2.05
C ASN A 323 12.48 31.03 1.17
N GLU A 324 11.83 30.05 1.77
CA GLU A 324 11.11 28.97 1.10
C GLU A 324 9.63 29.30 0.86
N GLY A 325 9.21 30.54 1.18
CA GLY A 325 7.82 30.97 1.06
C GLY A 325 6.89 30.43 2.13
N LEU A 326 7.44 29.99 3.27
CA LEU A 326 6.71 29.48 4.43
C LEU A 326 6.85 30.42 5.63
N ASP A 327 6.04 30.21 6.67
CA ASP A 327 6.12 30.97 7.91
C ASP A 327 7.29 30.52 8.79
N GLN A 328 7.63 31.35 9.80
CA GLN A 328 8.53 30.92 10.86
C GLN A 328 7.86 29.78 11.66
N LYS A 329 8.64 28.74 12.00
CA LYS A 329 8.15 27.54 12.68
C LYS A 329 8.72 27.43 14.08
N LEU A 330 7.83 27.32 15.08
CA LEU A 330 8.20 27.04 16.47
C LEU A 330 8.76 25.61 16.57
N LEU A 331 9.91 25.49 17.25
CA LEU A 331 10.57 24.21 17.54
C LEU A 331 10.62 23.89 19.03
N LEU A 332 10.91 24.88 19.88
CA LEU A 332 10.79 24.74 21.34
C LEU A 332 10.02 25.92 21.90
N ARG A 333 9.12 25.63 22.84
CA ARG A 333 8.39 26.68 23.58
C ARG A 333 9.33 27.45 24.51
N SER A 334 8.85 28.56 25.06
CA SER A 334 9.58 29.41 26.00
C SER A 334 10.05 28.68 27.29
N ASP A 335 9.32 27.68 27.71
CA ASP A 335 9.68 26.77 28.83
C ASP A 335 10.64 25.63 28.42
N GLY A 336 11.07 25.58 27.16
CA GLY A 336 11.96 24.57 26.62
C GLY A 336 11.29 23.24 26.25
N THR A 337 9.95 23.17 26.29
CA THR A 337 9.22 21.95 25.90
C THR A 337 9.12 21.82 24.37
N SER A 338 9.13 20.57 23.91
CA SER A 338 9.06 20.20 22.50
C SER A 338 7.66 20.35 21.93
N VAL A 339 7.59 20.62 20.62
CA VAL A 339 6.36 20.54 19.80
C VAL A 339 6.43 19.29 18.91
N TYR A 340 5.36 18.94 18.20
CA TYR A 340 5.32 17.77 17.30
C TYR A 340 6.45 17.76 16.27
N MET A 341 6.76 18.91 15.67
CA MET A 341 7.87 19.02 14.73
C MET A 341 9.22 18.60 15.34
N THR A 342 9.47 18.97 16.58
CA THR A 342 10.68 18.58 17.31
C THR A 342 10.75 17.08 17.55
N GLN A 343 9.61 16.47 17.86
CA GLN A 343 9.52 15.02 18.09
C GLN A 343 9.81 14.26 16.80
N ASP A 344 9.28 14.72 15.66
CA ASP A 344 9.53 14.10 14.35
C ASP A 344 10.99 14.22 13.91
N ILE A 345 11.65 15.34 14.20
CA ILE A 345 13.09 15.51 13.98
C ILE A 345 13.88 14.50 14.83
N GLY A 346 13.52 14.32 16.10
CA GLY A 346 14.16 13.35 16.98
C GLY A 346 13.97 11.91 16.54
N THR A 347 12.78 11.55 16.10
CA THR A 347 12.49 10.22 15.56
C THR A 347 13.29 9.97 14.28
N ALA A 348 13.39 10.96 13.39
CA ALA A 348 14.20 10.86 12.18
C ALA A 348 15.70 10.65 12.50
N ASP A 349 16.24 11.37 13.49
CA ASP A 349 17.62 11.21 13.94
C ASP A 349 17.91 9.78 14.45
N LEU A 350 17.01 9.22 15.26
CA LEU A 350 17.15 7.84 15.74
C LEU A 350 17.10 6.83 14.60
N ARG A 351 16.18 7.00 13.66
CA ARG A 351 16.06 6.12 12.49
C ARG A 351 17.31 6.12 11.63
N PHE A 352 17.89 7.29 11.41
CA PHE A 352 19.15 7.42 10.67
C PHE A 352 20.34 6.79 11.38
N LYS A 353 20.35 6.83 12.72
CA LYS A 353 21.36 6.14 13.53
C LYS A 353 21.19 4.62 13.50
N ASP A 354 19.95 4.14 13.51
CA ASP A 354 19.64 2.71 13.51
C ASP A 354 19.90 2.06 12.13
N PHE A 355 19.64 2.79 11.03
CA PHE A 355 19.70 2.26 9.68
C PHE A 355 20.34 3.23 8.68
N PRO A 356 21.12 2.74 7.70
CA PRO A 356 21.69 3.56 6.63
C PRO A 356 20.65 3.85 5.54
N ILE A 357 19.65 4.66 5.87
CA ILE A 357 18.48 4.95 5.03
C ILE A 357 18.91 5.74 3.78
N ASP A 358 18.49 5.28 2.60
CA ASP A 358 18.64 6.00 1.33
C ASP A 358 17.38 6.80 0.99
N LYS A 359 16.20 6.31 1.34
CA LYS A 359 14.92 7.00 1.15
C LYS A 359 13.99 6.75 2.32
N MET A 360 13.35 7.81 2.81
CA MET A 360 12.32 7.74 3.85
C MET A 360 10.94 8.07 3.27
N ILE A 361 9.97 7.20 3.49
CA ILE A 361 8.58 7.37 3.06
C ILE A 361 7.68 7.38 4.30
N TYR A 362 6.90 8.46 4.45
CA TYR A 362 5.87 8.59 5.48
C TYR A 362 4.48 8.43 4.88
N VAL A 363 3.75 7.41 5.31
CA VAL A 363 2.37 7.15 4.90
C VAL A 363 1.43 7.83 5.88
N VAL A 364 0.99 9.06 5.55
CA VAL A 364 0.20 9.92 6.45
C VAL A 364 -0.89 10.64 5.67
N GLY A 365 -2.01 10.96 6.32
CA GLY A 365 -3.13 11.66 5.72
C GLY A 365 -2.77 13.04 5.15
N ASN A 366 -3.54 13.49 4.17
CA ASN A 366 -3.30 14.71 3.42
C ASN A 366 -3.44 16.01 4.25
N GLU A 367 -4.07 15.94 5.40
CA GLU A 367 -4.14 17.06 6.35
C GLU A 367 -2.76 17.45 6.92
N GLN A 368 -1.76 16.57 6.80
CA GLN A 368 -0.39 16.80 7.25
C GLN A 368 0.58 17.26 6.15
N ASN A 369 0.08 17.62 4.96
CA ASN A 369 0.94 18.03 3.83
C ASN A 369 1.90 19.15 4.20
N TYR A 370 1.39 20.20 4.85
CA TYR A 370 2.23 21.34 5.29
C TYR A 370 3.28 20.92 6.32
N HIS A 371 2.91 20.07 7.26
CA HIS A 371 3.83 19.57 8.28
C HIS A 371 5.02 18.82 7.67
N PHE A 372 4.78 17.92 6.71
CA PHE A 372 5.85 17.16 6.04
C PHE A 372 6.70 18.01 5.09
N GLN A 373 6.13 19.05 4.48
CA GLN A 373 6.89 20.03 3.72
C GLN A 373 7.91 20.74 4.63
N VAL A 374 7.49 21.21 5.79
CA VAL A 374 8.36 21.83 6.78
C VAL A 374 9.42 20.85 7.29
N LEU A 375 9.00 19.63 7.65
CA LEU A 375 9.91 18.58 8.15
C LEU A 375 11.02 18.27 7.16
N SER A 376 10.68 18.12 5.87
CA SER A 376 11.65 17.88 4.80
C SER A 376 12.75 18.96 4.74
N ILE A 377 12.34 20.23 4.81
CA ILE A 377 13.28 21.37 4.79
C ILE A 377 14.19 21.35 6.03
N LEU A 378 13.62 21.12 7.21
CA LEU A 378 14.37 21.10 8.47
C LEU A 378 15.36 19.95 8.53
N LEU A 379 14.98 18.77 8.06
CA LEU A 379 15.88 17.60 8.00
C LEU A 379 17.02 17.82 7.01
N ASP A 380 16.75 18.43 5.85
CA ASP A 380 17.80 18.79 4.89
C ASP A 380 18.79 19.80 5.49
N ARG A 381 18.31 20.86 6.15
CA ARG A 381 19.14 21.85 6.85
C ARG A 381 19.99 21.22 7.95
N LEU A 382 19.47 20.22 8.66
CA LEU A 382 20.19 19.49 9.70
C LEU A 382 21.20 18.47 9.14
N GLY A 383 21.24 18.28 7.81
CA GLY A 383 22.23 17.46 7.13
C GLY A 383 21.84 16.00 6.91
N PHE A 384 20.55 15.65 7.00
CA PHE A 384 20.07 14.31 6.62
C PHE A 384 20.13 14.15 5.10
N LYS A 385 20.85 13.14 4.61
CA LYS A 385 21.10 12.94 3.16
C LYS A 385 19.83 12.72 2.34
N TRP A 386 18.75 12.23 2.96
CA TRP A 386 17.46 12.02 2.34
C TRP A 386 16.42 13.11 2.68
N GLY A 387 16.81 14.16 3.39
CA GLY A 387 15.88 15.20 3.84
C GLY A 387 15.11 15.86 2.69
N LYS A 388 15.81 16.25 1.59
CA LYS A 388 15.17 16.78 0.37
C LYS A 388 14.28 15.80 -0.35
N ASP A 389 14.64 14.52 -0.32
CA ASP A 389 13.97 13.43 -1.04
C ASP A 389 12.98 12.67 -0.15
N LEU A 390 12.67 13.23 1.03
CA LEU A 390 11.62 12.71 1.90
C LEU A 390 10.31 12.62 1.12
N VAL A 391 9.69 11.45 1.14
CA VAL A 391 8.41 11.23 0.50
C VAL A 391 7.30 11.24 1.53
N HIS A 392 6.40 12.21 1.44
CA HIS A 392 5.10 12.13 2.09
C HIS A 392 4.14 11.43 1.14
N PHE A 393 3.90 10.14 1.39
CA PHE A 393 2.84 9.41 0.71
C PHE A 393 1.50 9.85 1.31
N SER A 394 0.99 10.95 0.75
CA SER A 394 -0.23 11.62 1.20
C SER A 394 -1.47 10.89 0.69
N TYR A 395 -2.39 10.54 1.57
CA TYR A 395 -3.62 9.87 1.19
C TYR A 395 -4.87 10.59 1.72
N GLY A 396 -5.99 10.41 1.02
CA GLY A 396 -7.28 10.99 1.38
C GLY A 396 -8.00 10.19 2.47
N MET A 397 -9.07 10.75 3.02
CA MET A 397 -9.86 10.15 4.08
C MET A 397 -10.71 8.98 3.57
N VAL A 398 -11.01 8.03 4.45
CA VAL A 398 -11.99 6.99 4.23
C VAL A 398 -13.23 7.25 5.10
N GLU A 399 -14.41 7.15 4.51
CA GLU A 399 -15.70 7.38 5.17
C GLU A 399 -16.62 6.18 4.92
N LEU A 400 -17.63 6.03 5.77
CA LEU A 400 -18.74 5.10 5.55
C LEU A 400 -19.91 5.79 4.86
N PRO A 401 -20.81 5.08 4.17
CA PRO A 401 -21.97 5.67 3.48
C PRO A 401 -22.87 6.51 4.37
N ASN A 402 -22.89 6.25 5.67
CA ASN A 402 -23.73 6.93 6.67
C ASN A 402 -23.06 8.18 7.32
N GLY A 403 -21.96 8.67 6.76
CA GLY A 403 -21.27 9.88 7.20
C GLY A 403 -19.89 9.68 7.80
N LYS A 404 -19.22 10.79 8.17
CA LYS A 404 -17.87 10.76 8.74
C LYS A 404 -17.83 9.96 10.03
N MET A 405 -16.77 9.19 10.22
CA MET A 405 -16.49 8.52 11.48
C MET A 405 -16.36 9.51 12.63
N LYS A 406 -17.34 9.56 13.51
CA LYS A 406 -17.26 10.29 14.79
C LYS A 406 -16.85 9.35 15.90
N SER A 407 -16.06 9.85 16.86
CA SER A 407 -15.70 9.08 18.05
C SER A 407 -16.92 8.74 18.90
N ARG A 408 -17.16 7.50 19.16
CA ARG A 408 -17.90 6.82 20.23
C ARG A 408 -19.27 7.32 20.75
N GLU A 409 -19.99 8.13 20.04
CA GLU A 409 -21.46 8.25 20.28
C GLU A 409 -22.27 7.54 19.17
N GLY A 410 -21.83 6.35 18.76
CA GLY A 410 -22.64 5.43 17.96
C GLY A 410 -22.27 5.25 16.49
N THR A 411 -21.11 5.73 15.99
CA THR A 411 -20.78 5.64 14.55
C THR A 411 -19.29 5.47 14.22
N VAL A 412 -18.44 5.09 15.18
CA VAL A 412 -17.03 4.77 14.88
C VAL A 412 -16.88 3.29 14.65
N VAL A 413 -16.45 2.91 13.45
CA VAL A 413 -16.11 1.53 13.16
C VAL A 413 -14.69 1.27 13.62
N ASP A 414 -14.58 0.49 14.66
CA ASP A 414 -13.39 -0.16 15.16
C ASP A 414 -12.82 -1.10 14.08
N ALA A 415 -11.51 -1.21 13.99
CA ALA A 415 -10.86 -2.05 13.00
C ALA A 415 -11.17 -3.53 13.18
N ASP A 416 -11.22 -4.01 14.44
CA ASP A 416 -11.52 -5.41 14.74
C ASP A 416 -12.97 -5.75 14.39
N ASP A 417 -13.91 -4.88 14.77
CA ASP A 417 -15.32 -5.04 14.45
C ASP A 417 -15.55 -5.04 12.94
N LEU A 418 -14.89 -4.13 12.21
CA LEU A 418 -14.97 -4.07 10.76
C LEU A 418 -14.47 -5.37 10.11
N MET A 419 -13.31 -5.85 10.51
CA MET A 419 -12.75 -7.09 9.97
C MET A 419 -13.63 -8.30 10.30
N ALA A 420 -14.16 -8.38 11.53
CA ALA A 420 -15.06 -9.45 11.94
C ALA A 420 -16.38 -9.43 11.14
N GLU A 421 -16.95 -8.25 10.90
CA GLU A 421 -18.15 -8.11 10.06
C GLU A 421 -17.89 -8.54 8.63
N MET A 422 -16.79 -8.11 8.02
CA MET A 422 -16.41 -8.52 6.66
C MET A 422 -16.22 -10.03 6.53
N ILE A 423 -15.64 -10.69 7.53
CA ILE A 423 -15.47 -12.14 7.56
C ILE A 423 -16.83 -12.83 7.67
N LYS A 424 -17.73 -12.31 8.50
CA LYS A 424 -19.10 -12.81 8.67
C LYS A 424 -19.90 -12.68 7.38
N ASP A 425 -19.84 -11.53 6.73
CA ASP A 425 -20.54 -11.27 5.47
C ASP A 425 -20.01 -12.17 4.33
N ALA A 426 -18.68 -12.37 4.28
CA ALA A 426 -18.06 -13.32 3.36
C ALA A 426 -18.56 -14.76 3.60
N ARG A 427 -18.70 -15.16 4.85
CA ARG A 427 -19.27 -16.46 5.23
C ARG A 427 -20.70 -16.61 4.73
N GLN A 428 -21.55 -15.65 5.04
CA GLN A 428 -22.95 -15.67 4.65
C GLN A 428 -23.11 -15.71 3.13
N THR A 429 -22.43 -14.82 2.41
CA THR A 429 -22.50 -14.76 0.94
C THR A 429 -22.01 -16.06 0.29
N SER A 430 -20.95 -16.65 0.82
CA SER A 430 -20.42 -17.93 0.30
C SER A 430 -21.39 -19.10 0.56
N ASP A 431 -22.06 -19.14 1.72
CA ASP A 431 -23.08 -20.13 2.03
C ASP A 431 -24.29 -19.98 1.09
N GLU A 432 -24.80 -18.77 0.88
CA GLU A 432 -25.91 -18.47 -0.03
C GLU A 432 -25.62 -18.87 -1.48
N LEU A 433 -24.38 -18.69 -1.92
CA LEU A 433 -23.91 -19.08 -3.25
C LEU A 433 -23.53 -20.57 -3.36
N GLY A 434 -23.67 -21.33 -2.28
CA GLY A 434 -23.36 -22.77 -2.24
C GLY A 434 -21.88 -23.10 -2.45
N LYS A 435 -20.97 -22.16 -2.10
CA LYS A 435 -19.53 -22.28 -2.31
C LYS A 435 -18.86 -23.26 -1.34
N PHE A 436 -19.47 -23.54 -0.20
CA PHE A 436 -18.88 -24.36 0.88
C PHE A 436 -19.26 -25.83 0.84
N LYS A 437 -19.74 -26.30 -0.30
CA LYS A 437 -20.11 -27.70 -0.45
C LYS A 437 -18.89 -28.60 -0.22
N ASP A 438 -19.07 -29.64 0.60
CA ASP A 438 -18.05 -30.65 0.93
C ASP A 438 -16.80 -30.07 1.64
N MET A 439 -16.95 -29.00 2.43
CA MET A 439 -15.88 -28.39 3.22
C MET A 439 -16.12 -28.56 4.72
N SER A 440 -15.02 -28.75 5.48
CA SER A 440 -15.05 -28.75 6.95
C SER A 440 -15.37 -27.36 7.51
N GLU A 441 -15.72 -27.28 8.78
CA GLU A 441 -15.97 -25.98 9.43
C GLU A 441 -14.72 -25.12 9.49
N GLU A 442 -13.55 -25.71 9.73
CA GLU A 442 -12.26 -25.04 9.76
C GLU A 442 -11.90 -24.47 8.37
N GLU A 443 -12.13 -25.24 7.29
CA GLU A 443 -11.93 -24.76 5.92
C GLU A 443 -12.86 -23.59 5.60
N ARG A 444 -14.12 -23.65 6.00
CA ARG A 444 -15.09 -22.57 5.80
C ARG A 444 -14.70 -21.29 6.54
N GLN A 445 -14.22 -21.41 7.79
CA GLN A 445 -13.74 -20.28 8.58
C GLN A 445 -12.54 -19.63 7.92
N GLU A 446 -11.54 -20.41 7.49
CA GLU A 446 -10.33 -19.91 6.85
C GLU A 446 -10.64 -19.24 5.50
N ILE A 447 -11.48 -19.85 4.67
CA ILE A 447 -11.90 -19.26 3.40
C ILE A 447 -12.67 -17.95 3.65
N SER A 448 -13.57 -17.92 4.63
CA SER A 448 -14.31 -16.71 4.99
C SER A 448 -13.40 -15.59 5.44
N ARG A 449 -12.33 -15.90 6.21
CA ARG A 449 -11.29 -14.96 6.60
C ARG A 449 -10.57 -14.41 5.37
N ILE A 450 -10.09 -15.27 4.50
CA ILE A 450 -9.34 -14.88 3.29
C ILE A 450 -10.21 -14.01 2.38
N VAL A 451 -11.46 -14.38 2.16
CA VAL A 451 -12.38 -13.66 1.27
C VAL A 451 -12.84 -12.35 1.89
N GLY A 452 -13.22 -12.33 3.16
CA GLY A 452 -13.66 -11.12 3.86
C GLY A 452 -12.56 -10.07 3.95
N LEU A 453 -11.37 -10.46 4.37
CA LEU A 453 -10.22 -9.56 4.41
C LEU A 453 -9.75 -9.17 2.99
N GLY A 454 -9.81 -10.08 2.03
CA GLY A 454 -9.52 -9.79 0.63
C GLY A 454 -10.46 -8.75 0.03
N ALA A 455 -11.76 -8.83 0.33
CA ALA A 455 -12.76 -7.85 -0.07
C ALA A 455 -12.45 -6.47 0.49
N LEU A 456 -12.20 -6.37 1.80
CA LEU A 456 -11.84 -5.13 2.48
C LEU A 456 -10.58 -4.49 1.89
N LYS A 457 -9.50 -5.26 1.82
CA LYS A 457 -8.19 -4.79 1.35
C LYS A 457 -8.24 -4.32 -0.09
N TYR A 458 -8.82 -5.12 -0.97
CA TYR A 458 -8.93 -4.79 -2.39
C TYR A 458 -9.75 -3.53 -2.61
N PHE A 459 -10.89 -3.39 -1.95
CA PHE A 459 -11.78 -2.23 -2.10
C PHE A 459 -11.08 -0.93 -1.69
N ILE A 460 -10.29 -0.97 -0.60
CA ILE A 460 -9.51 0.18 -0.14
C ILE A 460 -8.35 0.50 -1.10
N LEU A 461 -7.63 -0.53 -1.58
CA LEU A 461 -6.39 -0.34 -2.33
C LEU A 461 -6.60 -0.07 -3.83
N LYS A 462 -7.75 -0.45 -4.41
CA LYS A 462 -8.04 -0.18 -5.84
C LYS A 462 -8.26 1.29 -6.15
N VAL A 463 -8.60 2.11 -5.15
CA VAL A 463 -8.85 3.54 -5.30
C VAL A 463 -7.53 4.31 -5.25
N ASP A 464 -7.38 5.35 -6.09
CA ASP A 464 -6.23 6.27 -6.01
C ASP A 464 -6.10 6.78 -4.55
N ALA A 465 -4.95 6.51 -3.94
CA ALA A 465 -4.72 6.82 -2.53
C ALA A 465 -4.96 8.29 -2.18
N ARG A 466 -4.69 9.23 -3.12
CA ARG A 466 -4.85 10.68 -2.91
C ARG A 466 -6.31 11.12 -2.80
N LYS A 467 -7.25 10.28 -3.25
CA LYS A 467 -8.69 10.58 -3.22
C LYS A 467 -9.31 10.15 -1.89
N ASN A 468 -10.28 10.95 -1.42
CA ASN A 468 -11.20 10.47 -0.40
C ASN A 468 -12.05 9.34 -0.97
N MET A 469 -12.45 8.41 -0.12
CA MET A 469 -13.25 7.27 -0.55
C MET A 469 -14.37 6.96 0.45
N LEU A 470 -15.46 6.40 -0.09
CA LEU A 470 -16.50 5.73 0.70
C LEU A 470 -16.21 4.23 0.68
N PHE A 471 -16.10 3.63 1.86
CA PHE A 471 -16.02 2.18 1.98
C PHE A 471 -17.44 1.62 2.11
N ASN A 472 -17.85 0.80 1.14
CA ASN A 472 -19.13 0.11 1.14
C ASN A 472 -18.90 -1.40 1.32
N PRO A 473 -19.23 -1.99 2.48
CA PRO A 473 -19.06 -3.41 2.74
C PRO A 473 -19.77 -4.30 1.73
N GLU A 474 -21.03 -4.01 1.40
CA GLU A 474 -21.85 -4.83 0.49
C GLU A 474 -21.26 -4.87 -0.93
N GLU A 475 -20.83 -3.73 -1.46
CA GLU A 475 -20.18 -3.66 -2.78
C GLU A 475 -18.82 -4.36 -2.78
N SER A 476 -18.09 -4.34 -1.67
CA SER A 476 -16.74 -4.91 -1.59
C SER A 476 -16.72 -6.43 -1.69
N ILE A 477 -17.81 -7.10 -1.29
CA ILE A 477 -17.91 -8.57 -1.23
C ILE A 477 -18.54 -9.19 -2.48
N ASP A 478 -18.92 -8.39 -3.49
CA ASP A 478 -19.52 -8.89 -4.73
C ASP A 478 -18.53 -9.78 -5.52
N PHE A 479 -19.01 -10.98 -5.91
CA PHE A 479 -18.24 -11.95 -6.70
C PHE A 479 -18.22 -11.66 -8.21
N ASN A 480 -18.96 -10.70 -8.69
CA ASN A 480 -19.08 -10.36 -10.11
C ASN A 480 -18.56 -8.98 -10.47
N GLY A 481 -18.21 -8.17 -9.48
CA GLY A 481 -17.75 -6.79 -9.65
C GLY A 481 -16.23 -6.65 -9.70
N ASN A 482 -15.75 -5.41 -9.71
CA ASN A 482 -14.32 -5.10 -9.53
C ASN A 482 -13.95 -5.20 -8.03
N THR A 483 -13.79 -6.43 -7.57
CA THR A 483 -13.63 -6.77 -6.15
C THR A 483 -12.55 -7.82 -5.93
N GLY A 484 -12.06 -7.91 -4.68
CA GLY A 484 -11.15 -8.99 -4.26
C GLY A 484 -11.72 -10.38 -4.48
N PRO A 485 -12.97 -10.66 -4.03
CA PRO A 485 -13.62 -11.96 -4.22
C PRO A 485 -13.73 -12.41 -5.67
N PHE A 486 -13.94 -11.50 -6.62
CA PHE A 486 -13.95 -11.83 -8.05
C PHE A 486 -12.62 -12.41 -8.54
N ILE A 487 -11.50 -11.79 -8.11
CA ILE A 487 -10.15 -12.26 -8.46
C ILE A 487 -9.84 -13.57 -7.73
N GLN A 488 -10.14 -13.65 -6.44
CA GLN A 488 -9.94 -14.83 -5.61
C GLN A 488 -10.71 -16.04 -6.15
N TYR A 489 -11.94 -15.84 -6.57
CA TYR A 489 -12.77 -16.90 -7.17
C TYR A 489 -12.17 -17.41 -8.49
N THR A 490 -11.64 -16.52 -9.33
CA THR A 490 -10.98 -16.93 -10.58
C THR A 490 -9.71 -17.74 -10.29
N TYR A 491 -8.90 -17.30 -9.31
CA TYR A 491 -7.75 -18.09 -8.86
C TYR A 491 -8.17 -19.48 -8.38
N ALA A 492 -9.15 -19.59 -7.48
CA ALA A 492 -9.64 -20.88 -6.98
C ALA A 492 -10.20 -21.78 -8.08
N ARG A 493 -10.88 -21.19 -9.08
CA ARG A 493 -11.34 -21.90 -10.29
C ARG A 493 -10.18 -22.52 -11.06
N ILE A 494 -9.12 -21.77 -11.31
CA ILE A 494 -7.92 -22.28 -11.99
C ILE A 494 -7.31 -23.42 -11.16
N ARG A 495 -7.19 -23.26 -9.84
CA ARG A 495 -6.67 -24.31 -8.96
C ARG A 495 -7.53 -25.59 -9.00
N SER A 496 -8.85 -25.44 -9.14
CA SER A 496 -9.74 -26.58 -9.34
C SER A 496 -9.49 -27.30 -10.67
N ILE A 497 -9.24 -26.56 -11.75
CA ILE A 497 -8.88 -27.12 -13.06
C ILE A 497 -7.56 -27.90 -12.95
N MET A 498 -6.56 -27.35 -12.28
CA MET A 498 -5.27 -28.02 -12.06
C MET A 498 -5.43 -29.34 -11.28
N ARG A 499 -6.26 -29.35 -10.22
CA ARG A 499 -6.54 -30.58 -9.45
C ARG A 499 -7.25 -31.65 -10.29
N LYS A 500 -8.19 -31.25 -11.15
CA LYS A 500 -8.86 -32.20 -12.05
C LYS A 500 -7.90 -32.78 -13.07
N ALA A 501 -7.06 -31.95 -13.69
CA ALA A 501 -6.00 -32.41 -14.61
C ALA A 501 -5.08 -33.44 -13.92
N ALA A 502 -4.61 -33.15 -12.71
CA ALA A 502 -3.76 -34.06 -11.94
C ALA A 502 -4.48 -35.38 -11.60
N ALA A 503 -5.78 -35.33 -11.27
CA ALA A 503 -6.59 -36.55 -11.01
C ALA A 503 -6.77 -37.41 -12.27
N GLU A 504 -6.73 -36.81 -13.46
CA GLU A 504 -6.72 -37.51 -14.76
C GLU A 504 -5.32 -37.98 -15.19
N GLY A 505 -4.30 -37.75 -14.37
CA GLY A 505 -2.91 -38.14 -14.66
C GLY A 505 -2.20 -37.22 -15.67
N ILE A 506 -2.72 -36.04 -15.90
CA ILE A 506 -2.12 -35.05 -16.81
C ILE A 506 -1.00 -34.32 -16.09
N GLU A 507 0.23 -34.47 -16.58
CA GLU A 507 1.39 -33.71 -16.09
C GLU A 507 1.53 -32.39 -16.87
N ILE A 508 1.72 -31.29 -16.14
CA ILE A 508 1.97 -29.99 -16.73
C ILE A 508 3.47 -29.85 -16.96
N PRO A 509 3.96 -29.71 -18.20
CA PRO A 509 5.37 -29.65 -18.49
C PRO A 509 6.00 -28.34 -17.97
N ALA A 510 7.27 -28.39 -17.60
CA ALA A 510 8.04 -27.21 -17.23
C ALA A 510 8.29 -26.27 -18.44
N GLU A 511 8.30 -26.82 -19.66
CA GLU A 511 8.54 -26.08 -20.90
C GLU A 511 7.69 -26.67 -22.03
N LEU A 512 7.06 -25.80 -22.83
CA LEU A 512 6.32 -26.17 -24.04
C LEU A 512 7.27 -26.22 -25.23
N GLY A 513 7.02 -27.15 -26.17
CA GLY A 513 7.71 -27.18 -27.47
C GLY A 513 7.40 -25.92 -28.30
N ALA A 514 8.36 -25.51 -29.13
CA ALA A 514 8.21 -24.32 -29.98
C ALA A 514 7.04 -24.40 -30.98
N ASP A 515 6.55 -25.60 -31.25
CA ASP A 515 5.41 -25.92 -32.12
C ASP A 515 4.08 -26.07 -31.36
N ALA A 516 4.07 -25.75 -30.07
CA ALA A 516 2.85 -25.81 -29.27
C ALA A 516 1.75 -24.93 -29.90
N PRO A 517 0.53 -25.46 -30.05
CA PRO A 517 -0.57 -24.70 -30.66
C PRO A 517 -0.95 -23.52 -29.77
N ILE A 518 -1.14 -22.38 -30.43
CA ILE A 518 -1.50 -21.14 -29.77
C ILE A 518 -2.39 -20.31 -30.68
N ASN A 519 -3.48 -19.79 -30.15
CA ASN A 519 -4.41 -18.92 -30.85
C ASN A 519 -4.29 -17.45 -30.42
N GLU A 520 -5.02 -16.54 -31.09
CA GLU A 520 -4.96 -15.10 -30.82
C GLU A 520 -5.36 -14.75 -29.37
N LYS A 521 -6.36 -15.41 -28.80
CA LYS A 521 -6.80 -15.16 -27.41
C LYS A 521 -5.79 -15.63 -26.39
N GLU A 522 -5.09 -16.70 -26.68
CA GLU A 522 -3.98 -17.19 -25.87
C GLU A 522 -2.78 -16.25 -25.94
N ILE A 523 -2.51 -15.69 -27.13
CA ILE A 523 -1.51 -14.63 -27.31
C ILE A 523 -1.87 -13.37 -26.49
N ASP A 524 -3.11 -12.91 -26.52
CA ASP A 524 -3.58 -11.77 -25.73
C ASP A 524 -3.31 -11.99 -24.23
N LEU A 525 -3.59 -13.19 -23.72
CA LEU A 525 -3.28 -13.54 -22.31
C LEU A 525 -1.78 -13.54 -22.02
N ILE A 526 -0.93 -14.05 -22.92
CA ILE A 526 0.52 -14.03 -22.74
C ILE A 526 1.03 -12.59 -22.71
N GLN A 527 0.55 -11.74 -23.61
CA GLN A 527 0.89 -10.31 -23.59
C GLN A 527 0.46 -9.66 -22.27
N LYS A 528 -0.76 -9.93 -21.81
CA LYS A 528 -1.27 -9.39 -20.55
C LYS A 528 -0.44 -9.86 -19.36
N MET A 529 -0.01 -11.12 -19.32
CA MET A 529 0.88 -11.62 -18.30
C MET A 529 2.27 -10.95 -18.36
N ASN A 530 2.81 -10.72 -19.55
CA ASN A 530 4.08 -10.03 -19.74
C ASN A 530 4.05 -8.58 -19.23
N ASP A 531 2.90 -7.90 -19.31
CA ASP A 531 2.70 -6.54 -18.82
C ASP A 531 2.85 -6.42 -17.28
N PHE A 532 2.82 -7.53 -16.55
CA PHE A 532 2.95 -7.53 -15.09
C PHE A 532 4.24 -6.87 -14.61
N ALA A 533 5.36 -7.12 -15.29
CA ALA A 533 6.65 -6.50 -14.94
C ALA A 533 6.61 -4.97 -15.06
N ALA A 534 5.95 -4.46 -16.11
CA ALA A 534 5.76 -3.02 -16.29
C ALA A 534 4.80 -2.45 -15.24
N ALA A 535 3.73 -3.17 -14.90
CA ALA A 535 2.78 -2.76 -13.87
C ALA A 535 3.44 -2.66 -12.47
N VAL A 536 4.28 -3.63 -12.11
CA VAL A 536 5.05 -3.60 -10.85
C VAL A 536 6.03 -2.43 -10.82
N ALA A 537 6.76 -2.20 -11.92
CA ALA A 537 7.70 -1.08 -12.03
C ALA A 537 6.99 0.28 -11.94
N ASP A 538 5.86 0.44 -12.64
CA ASP A 538 5.05 1.67 -12.59
C ASP A 538 4.48 1.93 -11.19
N ALA A 539 3.95 0.89 -10.56
CA ALA A 539 3.42 0.98 -9.19
C ALA A 539 4.50 1.41 -8.18
N GLY A 540 5.74 0.93 -8.33
CA GLY A 540 6.86 1.35 -7.49
C GLY A 540 7.30 2.79 -7.75
N ASN A 541 7.43 3.19 -9.01
CA ASN A 541 7.85 4.54 -9.40
C ASN A 541 6.84 5.62 -9.00
N ASN A 542 5.55 5.29 -9.05
CA ASN A 542 4.45 6.22 -8.76
C ASN A 542 3.81 6.01 -7.39
N TYR A 543 4.35 5.11 -6.57
CA TYR A 543 3.77 4.75 -5.26
C TYR A 543 2.27 4.42 -5.36
N ASN A 544 1.89 3.52 -6.28
CA ASN A 544 0.50 3.29 -6.67
C ASN A 544 0.02 1.84 -6.50
N PRO A 545 -0.41 1.43 -5.30
CA PRO A 545 -1.02 0.11 -5.10
C PRO A 545 -2.24 -0.15 -5.99
N GLY A 546 -3.03 0.89 -6.28
CA GLY A 546 -4.21 0.79 -7.15
C GLY A 546 -3.88 0.34 -8.57
N GLY A 547 -2.67 0.61 -9.07
CA GLY A 547 -2.18 0.10 -10.35
C GLY A 547 -2.09 -1.42 -10.38
N ILE A 548 -1.60 -2.03 -9.30
CA ILE A 548 -1.55 -3.50 -9.16
C ILE A 548 -2.96 -4.10 -9.06
N ALA A 549 -3.83 -3.48 -8.25
CA ALA A 549 -5.22 -3.93 -8.12
C ALA A 549 -5.94 -3.94 -9.47
N ASN A 550 -5.82 -2.86 -10.23
CA ASN A 550 -6.40 -2.73 -11.56
C ASN A 550 -5.81 -3.76 -12.55
N TYR A 551 -4.49 -3.98 -12.51
CA TYR A 551 -3.84 -4.98 -13.34
C TYR A 551 -4.39 -6.39 -13.07
N CYS A 552 -4.49 -6.79 -11.78
CA CYS A 552 -5.04 -8.11 -11.39
C CYS A 552 -6.50 -8.27 -11.86
N TYR A 553 -7.30 -7.22 -11.76
CA TYR A 553 -8.67 -7.22 -12.22
C TYR A 553 -8.76 -7.40 -13.75
N GLU A 554 -7.98 -6.66 -14.52
CA GLU A 554 -7.97 -6.76 -15.97
C GLU A 554 -7.46 -8.13 -16.45
N LEU A 555 -6.41 -8.68 -15.83
CA LEU A 555 -5.95 -10.05 -16.13
C LEU A 555 -7.03 -11.09 -15.83
N THR A 556 -7.76 -10.92 -14.73
CA THR A 556 -8.87 -11.80 -14.34
C THR A 556 -10.00 -11.75 -15.37
N LYS A 557 -10.38 -10.57 -15.85
CA LYS A 557 -11.39 -10.41 -16.90
C LYS A 557 -10.97 -11.11 -18.19
N GLU A 558 -9.74 -10.87 -18.63
CA GLU A 558 -9.18 -11.46 -19.84
C GLU A 558 -9.20 -12.99 -19.77
N PHE A 559 -8.75 -13.55 -18.63
CA PHE A 559 -8.81 -15.00 -18.41
C PHE A 559 -10.24 -15.54 -18.37
N ASN A 560 -11.17 -14.88 -17.70
CA ASN A 560 -12.57 -15.33 -17.64
C ASN A 560 -13.23 -15.30 -19.02
N GLN A 561 -12.93 -14.30 -19.86
CA GLN A 561 -13.39 -14.25 -21.26
C GLN A 561 -12.81 -15.42 -22.07
N PHE A 562 -11.50 -15.64 -21.97
CA PHE A 562 -10.84 -16.79 -22.60
C PHE A 562 -11.46 -18.12 -22.15
N TYR A 563 -11.66 -18.32 -20.84
CA TYR A 563 -12.22 -19.55 -20.29
C TYR A 563 -13.69 -19.80 -20.70
N HIS A 564 -14.44 -18.73 -20.93
CA HIS A 564 -15.79 -18.83 -21.48
C HIS A 564 -15.79 -19.31 -22.95
N ASP A 565 -14.85 -18.82 -23.74
CA ASP A 565 -14.80 -19.08 -25.19
C ASP A 565 -14.09 -20.42 -25.49
N TYR A 566 -13.13 -20.83 -24.66
CA TYR A 566 -12.28 -22.00 -24.88
C TYR A 566 -12.24 -22.92 -23.66
N SER A 567 -12.63 -24.19 -23.86
CA SER A 567 -12.47 -25.21 -22.83
C SER A 567 -10.98 -25.56 -22.65
N ILE A 568 -10.56 -25.72 -21.39
CA ILE A 568 -9.19 -26.18 -21.07
C ILE A 568 -9.12 -27.69 -21.08
N LEU A 569 -9.91 -28.38 -20.23
CA LEU A 569 -9.84 -29.84 -20.09
C LEU A 569 -10.46 -30.59 -21.28
N ASN A 570 -11.44 -30.00 -21.97
CA ASN A 570 -12.10 -30.57 -23.13
C ASN A 570 -11.62 -29.86 -24.42
N ALA A 571 -10.34 -29.53 -24.54
CA ALA A 571 -9.76 -28.99 -25.76
C ALA A 571 -9.80 -30.02 -26.91
N GLU A 572 -9.72 -29.57 -28.15
CA GLU A 572 -9.83 -30.42 -29.34
C GLU A 572 -8.66 -31.41 -29.47
N SER A 573 -7.49 -31.03 -28.96
CA SER A 573 -6.30 -31.87 -28.96
C SER A 573 -5.60 -31.88 -27.60
N GLU A 574 -4.81 -32.92 -27.35
CA GLU A 574 -3.97 -33.02 -26.14
C GLU A 574 -2.95 -31.88 -26.07
N ALA A 575 -2.37 -31.50 -27.21
CA ALA A 575 -1.41 -30.39 -27.29
C ALA A 575 -2.04 -29.04 -26.89
N GLU A 576 -3.27 -28.75 -27.35
CA GLU A 576 -4.00 -27.55 -26.91
C GLU A 576 -4.34 -27.60 -25.43
N LYS A 577 -4.77 -28.77 -24.92
CA LYS A 577 -5.06 -28.96 -23.50
C LYS A 577 -3.83 -28.62 -22.64
N ILE A 578 -2.67 -29.15 -22.98
CA ILE A 578 -1.41 -28.90 -22.27
C ILE A 578 -1.04 -27.41 -22.32
N THR A 579 -1.11 -26.78 -23.51
CA THR A 579 -0.82 -25.36 -23.67
C THR A 579 -1.73 -24.49 -22.79
N ARG A 580 -3.04 -24.76 -22.78
CA ARG A 580 -4.03 -24.04 -21.96
C ARG A 580 -3.86 -24.28 -20.48
N LEU A 581 -3.42 -25.46 -20.06
CA LEU A 581 -3.08 -25.75 -18.65
C LEU A 581 -1.86 -24.94 -18.21
N VAL A 582 -0.79 -24.90 -19.00
CA VAL A 582 0.39 -24.05 -18.72
C VAL A 582 0.00 -22.58 -18.64
N LEU A 583 -0.81 -22.11 -19.59
CA LEU A 583 -1.32 -20.74 -19.62
C LEU A 583 -2.10 -20.39 -18.36
N ALA A 584 -3.09 -21.21 -17.99
CA ALA A 584 -3.92 -21.01 -16.80
C ALA A 584 -3.10 -21.06 -15.50
N ALA A 585 -2.14 -21.98 -15.38
CA ALA A 585 -1.24 -22.05 -14.23
C ALA A 585 -0.44 -20.75 -14.03
N ASN A 586 0.02 -20.15 -15.13
CA ASN A 586 0.75 -18.90 -15.09
C ASN A 586 -0.14 -17.69 -14.78
N VAL A 587 -1.37 -17.66 -15.28
CA VAL A 587 -2.37 -16.66 -14.86
C VAL A 587 -2.59 -16.74 -13.34
N ALA A 588 -2.80 -17.92 -12.79
CA ALA A 588 -2.96 -18.13 -11.35
C ALA A 588 -1.72 -17.65 -10.57
N LYS A 589 -0.52 -17.99 -11.04
CA LYS A 589 0.74 -17.53 -10.41
C LYS A 589 0.84 -16.02 -10.36
N ILE A 590 0.58 -15.34 -11.46
CA ILE A 590 0.65 -13.86 -11.53
C ILE A 590 -0.44 -13.21 -10.67
N LEU A 591 -1.66 -13.74 -10.68
CA LEU A 591 -2.73 -13.25 -9.79
C LEU A 591 -2.33 -13.40 -8.32
N LYS A 592 -1.77 -14.56 -7.93
CA LYS A 592 -1.29 -14.77 -6.56
C LYS A 592 -0.19 -13.78 -6.18
N ASN A 593 0.79 -13.59 -7.05
CA ASN A 593 1.89 -12.65 -6.82
C ASN A 593 1.37 -11.20 -6.75
N GLY A 594 0.54 -10.78 -7.69
CA GLY A 594 -0.04 -9.44 -7.70
C GLY A 594 -0.92 -9.15 -6.48
N MET A 595 -1.75 -10.11 -6.06
CA MET A 595 -2.58 -9.97 -4.86
C MET A 595 -1.71 -9.95 -3.59
N ALA A 596 -0.60 -10.69 -3.54
CA ALA A 596 0.35 -10.64 -2.44
C ALA A 596 1.00 -9.25 -2.28
N LEU A 597 1.27 -8.52 -3.38
CA LEU A 597 1.73 -7.14 -3.33
C LEU A 597 0.71 -6.18 -2.68
N LEU A 598 -0.56 -6.56 -2.66
CA LEU A 598 -1.64 -5.86 -1.96
C LEU A 598 -1.88 -6.40 -0.53
N GLY A 599 -1.09 -7.37 -0.09
CA GLY A 599 -1.32 -8.05 1.19
C GLY A 599 -2.58 -8.93 1.21
N ILE A 600 -3.04 -9.39 0.05
CA ILE A 600 -4.27 -10.18 -0.11
C ILE A 600 -3.92 -11.63 -0.40
N GLU A 601 -4.41 -12.51 0.43
CA GLU A 601 -4.33 -13.95 0.24
C GLU A 601 -5.34 -14.43 -0.80
N VAL A 602 -5.03 -15.52 -1.49
CA VAL A 602 -5.94 -16.17 -2.44
C VAL A 602 -6.17 -17.63 -2.03
N PRO A 603 -7.44 -18.09 -1.95
CA PRO A 603 -7.75 -19.43 -1.45
C PRO A 603 -7.55 -20.49 -2.55
N GLU A 604 -7.07 -21.67 -2.17
CA GLU A 604 -6.93 -22.80 -3.10
C GLU A 604 -8.28 -23.38 -3.54
N ARG A 605 -9.31 -23.21 -2.73
CA ARG A 605 -10.70 -23.66 -2.95
C ARG A 605 -11.68 -22.56 -2.56
N MET A 606 -12.80 -22.52 -3.27
CA MET A 606 -13.84 -21.52 -3.01
C MET A 606 -15.18 -21.95 -3.59
#